data_63c7580baa8a568a8ea053617358463b
#
_entry.id   63c7580baa8a568a8ea053617358463b
#
_cell.length_a   1.000
_cell.length_b   1.000
_cell.length_c   1.000
_cell.angle_alpha   90.00
_cell.angle_beta   90.00
_cell.angle_gamma   90.00
#
_symmetry.space_group_name_H-M   'P 1'
#
loop_
_entity.id
_entity.type
_entity.pdbx_description
1 polymer ?
#
loop_
_entity_poly.entity_id
_entity_poly.type
_entity_poly.pdbx_seq_one_letter_code
_entity_poly.pdbx_strand_id
1 'polypeptide(L)'
;MKKRILIIPALVILLILGILSVHIIPTGYTGVKTSFGQIQQEPIQSGTVNFTIPFVESIHKVNNKQQDKHIKAQIWGEAADKTPVYASDVIVTYQVLPEKSAWIYANVSDIKNLIGEELVASAIKSAMVELMPAEVTVRTKIEPLVQQKLSESLTQKYGEGVVFVNKVVINDMDFEEDYNAAIQQKSIAQQNADRQKIENAAAIAKAEADKKVAITNAEAEAQKTAIKAEAQAEANKKIAESLSVTLIEYQKIQKWDGKLPTVTGSSALVGIDAAE
;
A
#
# COMPACT_ATOMS: atom_id res chain seq x y z
N MET A 1 -4.03 -62.55 -64.79
CA MET A 1 -4.95 -62.00 -63.77
C MET A 1 -4.36 -61.95 -62.30
N LYS A 2 -3.62 -62.96 -61.88
CA LYS A 2 -3.08 -63.02 -60.45
C LYS A 2 -2.14 -61.85 -60.09
N LYS A 3 -1.32 -61.30 -61.00
CA LYS A 3 -0.42 -60.15 -60.70
C LYS A 3 -1.16 -58.84 -60.41
N ARG A 4 -2.31 -58.57 -61.07
CA ARG A 4 -3.12 -57.37 -60.82
C ARG A 4 -3.83 -57.36 -59.43
N ILE A 5 -4.18 -58.57 -58.96
CA ILE A 5 -4.85 -58.75 -57.65
C ILE A 5 -3.94 -58.38 -56.50
N LEU A 6 -2.62 -58.52 -56.62
CA LEU A 6 -1.64 -58.15 -55.58
C LEU A 6 -1.22 -56.67 -55.68
N ILE A 7 -1.34 -56.02 -56.84
CA ILE A 7 -0.95 -54.58 -56.98
C ILE A 7 -1.90 -53.64 -56.24
N ILE A 8 -3.22 -53.90 -56.29
CA ILE A 8 -4.20 -53.04 -55.63
C ILE A 8 -4.00 -52.94 -54.11
N PRO A 9 -3.88 -54.06 -53.34
CA PRO A 9 -3.62 -53.94 -51.89
C PRO A 9 -2.27 -53.33 -51.59
N ALA A 10 -1.22 -53.58 -52.40
CA ALA A 10 0.08 -52.93 -52.21
C ALA A 10 0.00 -51.41 -52.39
N LEU A 11 -0.76 -50.93 -53.37
CA LEU A 11 -0.96 -49.49 -53.60
C LEU A 11 -1.78 -48.84 -52.48
N VAL A 12 -2.77 -49.54 -51.95
CA VAL A 12 -3.55 -49.11 -50.78
C VAL A 12 -2.67 -49.01 -49.50
N ILE A 13 -1.82 -50.02 -49.28
CA ILE A 13 -0.86 -49.97 -48.15
C ILE A 13 0.09 -48.82 -48.32
N LEU A 14 0.63 -48.57 -49.50
CA LEU A 14 1.54 -47.47 -49.75
C LEU A 14 0.86 -46.10 -49.57
N LEU A 15 -0.40 -45.99 -49.95
CA LEU A 15 -1.19 -44.77 -49.71
C LEU A 15 -1.45 -44.53 -48.20
N ILE A 16 -1.80 -45.58 -47.45
CA ILE A 16 -1.96 -45.53 -46.01
C ILE A 16 -0.65 -45.10 -45.32
N LEU A 17 0.47 -45.74 -45.70
CA LEU A 17 1.80 -45.37 -45.20
C LEU A 17 2.16 -43.91 -45.51
N GLY A 18 1.79 -43.41 -46.70
CA GLY A 18 1.98 -42.01 -47.08
C GLY A 18 1.19 -41.04 -46.20
N ILE A 19 -0.06 -41.36 -45.86
CA ILE A 19 -0.88 -40.55 -44.96
C ILE A 19 -0.32 -40.56 -43.53
N LEU A 20 0.11 -41.71 -43.04
CA LEU A 20 0.72 -41.84 -41.69
C LEU A 20 2.09 -41.19 -41.59
N SER A 21 2.75 -40.93 -42.71
CA SER A 21 4.06 -40.29 -42.80
C SER A 21 4.02 -38.80 -42.56
N VAL A 22 2.88 -38.12 -42.73
CA VAL A 22 2.79 -36.66 -42.70
C VAL A 22 2.45 -36.16 -41.28
N HIS A 23 3.33 -35.35 -40.75
CA HIS A 23 3.13 -34.70 -39.45
C HIS A 23 3.20 -33.18 -39.55
N ILE A 24 2.15 -32.51 -39.09
CA ILE A 24 2.08 -31.05 -39.02
C ILE A 24 2.32 -30.61 -37.57
N ILE A 25 3.24 -29.68 -37.39
CA ILE A 25 3.53 -29.09 -36.10
C ILE A 25 2.82 -27.73 -36.00
N PRO A 26 1.80 -27.60 -35.13
CA PRO A 26 1.05 -26.35 -35.02
C PRO A 26 1.90 -25.26 -34.39
N THR A 27 1.53 -24.01 -34.62
CA THR A 27 2.17 -22.83 -34.00
C THR A 27 2.18 -22.91 -32.49
N GLY A 28 3.32 -22.61 -31.88
CA GLY A 28 3.51 -22.67 -30.43
C GLY A 28 3.85 -24.05 -29.89
N TYR A 29 4.13 -25.03 -30.80
CA TYR A 29 4.68 -26.32 -30.43
C TYR A 29 5.98 -26.57 -31.18
N THR A 30 6.83 -27.36 -30.58
CA THR A 30 8.06 -27.86 -31.18
C THR A 30 7.97 -29.38 -31.33
N GLY A 31 8.37 -29.90 -32.48
CA GLY A 31 8.43 -31.33 -32.71
C GLY A 31 9.76 -31.92 -32.30
N VAL A 32 9.71 -32.97 -31.48
CA VAL A 32 10.89 -33.79 -31.16
C VAL A 32 10.78 -35.08 -31.92
N LYS A 33 11.69 -35.27 -32.88
CA LYS A 33 11.75 -36.47 -33.72
C LYS A 33 12.52 -37.56 -33.00
N THR A 34 11.96 -38.77 -33.00
CA THR A 34 12.62 -39.98 -32.51
C THR A 34 12.75 -40.97 -33.65
N SER A 35 13.92 -41.63 -33.78
CA SER A 35 14.19 -42.67 -34.77
C SER A 35 14.72 -43.89 -34.03
N PHE A 36 14.03 -45.05 -34.14
CA PHE A 36 14.32 -46.25 -33.35
C PHE A 36 14.48 -45.99 -31.83
N GLY A 37 13.69 -45.01 -31.28
CA GLY A 37 13.78 -44.63 -29.90
C GLY A 37 14.91 -43.65 -29.55
N GLN A 38 15.79 -43.32 -30.48
CA GLN A 38 16.81 -42.28 -30.31
C GLN A 38 16.24 -40.92 -30.63
N ILE A 39 16.46 -39.95 -29.74
CA ILE A 39 15.99 -38.58 -29.86
C ILE A 39 16.95 -37.81 -30.75
N GLN A 40 16.41 -37.12 -31.79
CA GLN A 40 17.17 -36.16 -32.55
C GLN A 40 17.27 -34.84 -31.79
N GLN A 41 18.48 -34.32 -31.63
CA GLN A 41 18.74 -33.13 -30.81
C GLN A 41 18.22 -31.82 -31.43
N GLU A 42 18.07 -31.78 -32.75
CA GLU A 42 17.52 -30.62 -33.45
C GLU A 42 16.00 -30.65 -33.42
N PRO A 43 15.38 -29.70 -32.70
CA PRO A 43 13.92 -29.62 -32.61
C PRO A 43 13.33 -29.11 -33.93
N ILE A 44 12.23 -29.71 -34.35
CA ILE A 44 11.50 -29.29 -35.54
C ILE A 44 10.64 -28.09 -35.23
N GLN A 45 10.82 -27.02 -35.98
CA GLN A 45 10.11 -25.75 -35.75
C GLN A 45 8.62 -25.87 -36.09
N SER A 46 7.82 -25.00 -35.45
CA SER A 46 6.39 -24.87 -35.71
C SER A 46 6.09 -24.39 -37.15
N GLY A 47 4.91 -24.77 -37.65
CA GLY A 47 4.45 -24.34 -38.96
C GLY A 47 5.07 -25.12 -40.12
N THR A 48 5.79 -26.20 -39.86
CA THR A 48 6.42 -27.05 -40.85
C THR A 48 5.65 -28.36 -41.06
N VAL A 49 5.66 -28.86 -42.30
CA VAL A 49 5.19 -30.20 -42.64
C VAL A 49 6.41 -31.11 -42.65
N ASN A 50 6.35 -32.17 -41.87
CA ASN A 50 7.46 -33.12 -41.74
C ASN A 50 7.02 -34.51 -42.15
N PHE A 51 7.94 -35.24 -42.74
CA PHE A 51 7.73 -36.61 -43.15
C PHE A 51 8.50 -37.54 -42.21
N THR A 52 7.81 -38.61 -41.79
CA THR A 52 8.41 -39.65 -40.96
C THR A 52 8.22 -41.01 -41.61
N ILE A 53 9.14 -41.91 -41.34
CA ILE A 53 9.01 -43.32 -41.77
C ILE A 53 8.12 -44.00 -40.73
N PRO A 54 6.90 -44.46 -41.12
CA PRO A 54 5.99 -45.14 -40.17
C PRO A 54 6.67 -46.33 -39.51
N PHE A 55 6.38 -46.54 -38.23
CA PHE A 55 6.94 -47.60 -37.33
C PHE A 55 8.43 -47.41 -36.95
N VAL A 56 9.18 -46.59 -37.63
CA VAL A 56 10.60 -46.31 -37.36
C VAL A 56 10.78 -44.97 -36.67
N GLU A 57 10.07 -43.97 -37.17
CA GLU A 57 10.17 -42.60 -36.71
C GLU A 57 8.85 -42.11 -36.11
N SER A 58 8.92 -41.29 -35.10
CA SER A 58 7.78 -40.58 -34.54
C SER A 58 8.14 -39.14 -34.14
N ILE A 59 7.13 -38.28 -34.16
CA ILE A 59 7.27 -36.88 -33.73
C ILE A 59 6.40 -36.64 -32.53
N HIS A 60 7.03 -36.20 -31.42
CA HIS A 60 6.37 -35.83 -30.20
C HIS A 60 6.31 -34.31 -30.09
N LYS A 61 5.15 -33.75 -29.72
CA LYS A 61 4.92 -32.29 -29.71
C LYS A 61 5.13 -31.79 -28.27
N VAL A 62 6.05 -30.86 -28.08
CA VAL A 62 6.28 -30.13 -26.84
C VAL A 62 5.58 -28.78 -26.92
N ASN A 63 4.82 -28.43 -25.91
CA ASN A 63 4.12 -27.14 -25.83
C ASN A 63 5.08 -26.04 -25.37
N ASN A 64 5.32 -25.05 -26.24
CA ASN A 64 6.17 -23.89 -25.97
C ASN A 64 5.37 -22.61 -25.72
N LYS A 65 4.04 -22.69 -25.70
CA LYS A 65 3.19 -21.55 -25.35
C LYS A 65 3.34 -21.23 -23.87
N GLN A 66 3.00 -20.03 -23.51
CA GLN A 66 2.86 -19.66 -22.11
C GLN A 66 1.78 -20.53 -21.46
N GLN A 67 2.08 -21.03 -20.30
CA GLN A 67 1.23 -21.90 -19.49
C GLN A 67 1.15 -21.33 -18.08
N ASP A 68 -0.02 -21.45 -17.45
CA ASP A 68 -0.24 -21.00 -16.07
C ASP A 68 -0.34 -22.22 -15.15
N LYS A 69 0.46 -22.20 -14.10
CA LYS A 69 0.33 -23.14 -12.98
C LYS A 69 -0.36 -22.42 -11.82
N HIS A 70 -1.53 -22.90 -11.45
CA HIS A 70 -2.29 -22.39 -10.31
C HIS A 70 -2.02 -23.24 -9.08
N ILE A 71 -1.69 -22.57 -7.97
CA ILE A 71 -1.46 -23.17 -6.66
C ILE A 71 -2.42 -22.52 -5.68
N LYS A 72 -3.47 -23.26 -5.30
CA LYS A 72 -4.52 -22.75 -4.40
C LYS A 72 -4.22 -23.01 -2.92
N ALA A 73 -3.27 -23.90 -2.63
CA ALA A 73 -2.89 -24.22 -1.26
C ALA A 73 -2.25 -23.01 -0.57
N GLN A 74 -2.51 -22.86 0.72
CA GLN A 74 -1.79 -21.90 1.56
C GLN A 74 -0.36 -22.36 1.77
N ILE A 75 0.57 -21.49 1.48
CA ILE A 75 2.01 -21.68 1.64
C ILE A 75 2.45 -20.86 2.84
N TRP A 76 2.65 -21.48 3.98
CA TRP A 76 3.13 -20.84 5.19
C TRP A 76 4.66 -20.68 5.17
N GLY A 77 5.12 -19.51 5.57
CA GLY A 77 6.53 -19.15 5.72
C GLY A 77 6.72 -18.14 6.85
N GLU A 78 7.92 -17.59 6.93
CA GLU A 78 8.29 -16.59 7.92
C GLU A 78 8.94 -15.40 7.21
N ALA A 79 8.65 -14.19 7.67
CA ALA A 79 9.36 -12.99 7.26
C ALA A 79 10.77 -12.93 7.93
N ALA A 80 11.59 -11.95 7.59
CA ALA A 80 12.96 -11.82 8.09
C ALA A 80 13.07 -11.73 9.63
N ASP A 81 12.05 -11.22 10.29
CA ASP A 81 11.93 -11.14 11.76
C ASP A 81 11.22 -12.34 12.40
N LYS A 82 11.00 -13.42 11.62
CA LYS A 82 10.28 -14.64 12.01
C LYS A 82 8.76 -14.46 12.21
N THR A 83 8.18 -13.37 11.74
CA THR A 83 6.75 -13.20 11.71
C THR A 83 6.11 -14.23 10.77
N PRO A 84 5.14 -15.03 11.20
CA PRO A 84 4.47 -16.00 10.34
C PRO A 84 3.60 -15.28 9.29
N VAL A 85 3.78 -15.68 8.03
CA VAL A 85 3.11 -15.14 6.85
C VAL A 85 2.65 -16.29 5.97
N TYR A 86 1.51 -16.17 5.33
CA TYR A 86 1.10 -17.11 4.30
C TYR A 86 0.87 -16.42 2.97
N ALA A 87 1.09 -17.17 1.90
CA ALA A 87 0.68 -16.84 0.54
C ALA A 87 -0.31 -17.88 0.03
N SER A 88 -1.36 -17.46 -0.65
CA SER A 88 -2.32 -18.36 -1.29
C SER A 88 -2.73 -17.85 -2.66
N ASP A 89 -3.35 -18.75 -3.44
CA ASP A 89 -3.78 -18.48 -4.82
C ASP A 89 -2.65 -17.89 -5.67
N VAL A 90 -1.57 -18.65 -5.78
CA VAL A 90 -0.37 -18.28 -6.53
C VAL A 90 -0.48 -18.76 -7.97
N ILE A 91 -0.22 -17.88 -8.92
CA ILE A 91 -0.21 -18.16 -10.35
C ILE A 91 1.20 -17.95 -10.88
N VAL A 92 1.76 -18.99 -11.46
CA VAL A 92 3.07 -18.94 -12.13
C VAL A 92 2.88 -19.11 -13.62
N THR A 93 3.16 -18.07 -14.38
CA THR A 93 3.18 -18.09 -15.84
C THR A 93 4.58 -18.44 -16.33
N TYR A 94 4.68 -19.51 -17.10
CA TYR A 94 5.96 -20.01 -17.60
C TYR A 94 5.86 -20.52 -19.03
N GLN A 95 7.00 -20.71 -19.64
CA GLN A 95 7.11 -21.33 -20.97
C GLN A 95 8.39 -22.15 -21.10
N VAL A 96 8.34 -23.12 -22.01
CA VAL A 96 9.50 -23.92 -22.43
C VAL A 96 10.13 -23.27 -23.65
N LEU A 97 11.45 -23.13 -23.64
CA LEU A 97 12.15 -22.62 -24.83
C LEU A 97 12.19 -23.68 -25.93
N PRO A 98 11.85 -23.33 -27.19
CA PRO A 98 11.79 -24.25 -28.31
C PRO A 98 13.07 -25.08 -28.50
N GLU A 99 14.21 -24.43 -28.35
CA GLU A 99 15.56 -25.02 -28.50
C GLU A 99 15.84 -26.14 -27.49
N LYS A 100 15.18 -26.11 -26.35
CA LYS A 100 15.35 -27.08 -25.26
C LYS A 100 14.29 -28.18 -25.27
N SER A 101 13.36 -28.17 -26.21
CA SER A 101 12.25 -29.15 -26.27
C SER A 101 12.73 -30.59 -26.40
N ALA A 102 13.80 -30.86 -27.15
CA ALA A 102 14.39 -32.18 -27.27
C ALA A 102 14.99 -32.66 -25.95
N TRP A 103 15.70 -31.76 -25.23
CA TRP A 103 16.28 -32.07 -23.93
C TRP A 103 15.18 -32.38 -22.88
N ILE A 104 14.13 -31.56 -22.84
CA ILE A 104 12.99 -31.80 -21.91
C ILE A 104 12.34 -33.15 -22.18
N TYR A 105 12.07 -33.46 -23.46
CA TYR A 105 11.46 -34.73 -23.82
C TYR A 105 12.34 -35.93 -23.43
N ALA A 106 13.68 -35.77 -23.51
CA ALA A 106 14.62 -36.82 -23.14
C ALA A 106 14.73 -37.05 -21.62
N ASN A 107 14.68 -35.97 -20.84
CA ASN A 107 15.09 -35.99 -19.44
C ASN A 107 13.95 -35.80 -18.43
N VAL A 108 12.77 -35.36 -18.86
CA VAL A 108 11.65 -35.05 -17.99
C VAL A 108 10.48 -35.98 -18.26
N SER A 109 10.11 -36.79 -17.29
CA SER A 109 9.03 -37.77 -17.41
C SER A 109 7.64 -37.15 -17.51
N ASP A 110 7.41 -36.03 -16.78
CA ASP A 110 6.14 -35.32 -16.78
C ASP A 110 6.32 -33.87 -17.28
N ILE A 111 6.28 -33.73 -18.61
CA ILE A 111 6.41 -32.43 -19.28
C ILE A 111 5.24 -31.49 -18.97
N LYS A 112 4.09 -32.03 -18.58
CA LYS A 112 2.91 -31.22 -18.25
C LYS A 112 2.96 -30.60 -16.86
N ASN A 113 3.83 -31.09 -15.98
CA ASN A 113 4.00 -30.61 -14.62
C ASN A 113 5.46 -30.24 -14.32
N LEU A 114 6.04 -29.41 -15.17
CA LEU A 114 7.42 -28.93 -15.00
C LEU A 114 7.61 -28.13 -13.71
N ILE A 115 6.61 -27.35 -13.34
CA ILE A 115 6.60 -26.56 -12.11
C ILE A 115 5.77 -27.27 -11.06
N GLY A 116 6.46 -27.97 -10.14
CA GLY A 116 5.84 -28.60 -8.97
C GLY A 116 5.44 -27.57 -7.92
N GLU A 117 4.36 -27.86 -7.19
CA GLU A 117 3.91 -26.99 -6.09
C GLU A 117 4.97 -26.81 -5.00
N GLU A 118 5.71 -27.87 -4.71
CA GLU A 118 6.80 -27.85 -3.72
C GLU A 118 7.93 -26.89 -4.11
N LEU A 119 8.25 -26.79 -5.41
CA LEU A 119 9.28 -25.90 -5.91
C LEU A 119 8.87 -24.43 -5.76
N VAL A 120 7.61 -24.14 -6.08
CA VAL A 120 7.05 -22.80 -5.92
C VAL A 120 6.95 -22.43 -4.43
N ALA A 121 6.50 -23.37 -3.59
CA ALA A 121 6.44 -23.17 -2.15
C ALA A 121 7.83 -22.88 -1.55
N SER A 122 8.86 -23.59 -1.99
CA SER A 122 10.23 -23.34 -1.58
C SER A 122 10.72 -21.95 -2.00
N ALA A 123 10.45 -21.54 -3.25
CA ALA A 123 10.81 -20.22 -3.75
C ALA A 123 10.13 -19.09 -2.97
N ILE A 124 8.82 -19.26 -2.67
CA ILE A 124 8.05 -18.30 -1.87
C ILE A 124 8.61 -18.17 -0.45
N LYS A 125 8.85 -19.30 0.23
CA LYS A 125 9.42 -19.30 1.58
C LYS A 125 10.80 -18.63 1.60
N SER A 126 11.64 -18.91 0.60
CA SER A 126 12.97 -18.30 0.48
C SER A 126 12.90 -16.78 0.26
N ALA A 127 11.91 -16.32 -0.50
CA ALA A 127 11.67 -14.90 -0.71
C ALA A 127 11.12 -14.20 0.55
N MET A 128 10.20 -14.86 1.29
CA MET A 128 9.64 -14.30 2.53
C MET A 128 10.70 -13.99 3.57
N VAL A 129 11.67 -14.89 3.76
CA VAL A 129 12.75 -14.74 4.76
C VAL A 129 13.66 -13.52 4.46
N GLU A 130 13.73 -13.07 3.23
CA GLU A 130 14.56 -11.91 2.84
C GLU A 130 13.85 -10.57 3.07
N LEU A 131 12.53 -10.55 3.32
CA LEU A 131 11.71 -9.35 3.44
C LEU A 131 11.21 -9.14 4.86
N MET A 132 11.19 -7.88 5.29
CA MET A 132 10.56 -7.50 6.57
C MET A 132 9.02 -7.58 6.45
N PRO A 133 8.27 -7.72 7.58
CA PRO A 133 6.81 -7.81 7.54
C PRO A 133 6.11 -6.69 6.77
N ALA A 134 6.62 -5.46 6.86
CA ALA A 134 6.07 -4.32 6.12
C ALA A 134 6.28 -4.40 4.60
N GLU A 135 7.18 -5.27 4.14
CA GLU A 135 7.56 -5.40 2.73
C GLU A 135 7.03 -6.69 2.09
N VAL A 136 6.90 -7.75 2.89
CA VAL A 136 6.52 -9.08 2.40
C VAL A 136 5.12 -9.07 1.77
N THR A 137 4.19 -8.27 2.29
CA THR A 137 2.84 -8.11 1.73
C THR A 137 2.78 -7.15 0.53
N VAL A 138 3.88 -6.48 0.21
CA VAL A 138 3.96 -5.56 -0.93
C VAL A 138 4.29 -6.34 -2.20
N ARG A 139 3.30 -6.57 -3.08
CA ARG A 139 3.44 -7.39 -4.30
C ARG A 139 4.61 -7.00 -5.18
N THR A 140 4.87 -5.70 -5.34
CA THR A 140 5.96 -5.19 -6.16
C THR A 140 7.36 -5.56 -5.64
N LYS A 141 7.47 -6.00 -4.39
CA LYS A 141 8.72 -6.47 -3.78
C LYS A 141 8.80 -8.00 -3.77
N ILE A 142 7.75 -8.67 -3.32
CA ILE A 142 7.77 -10.13 -3.16
C ILE A 142 7.69 -10.87 -4.49
N GLU A 143 6.83 -10.47 -5.44
CA GLU A 143 6.62 -11.20 -6.70
C GLU A 143 7.90 -11.30 -7.55
N PRO A 144 8.69 -10.22 -7.78
CA PRO A 144 9.95 -10.31 -8.52
C PRO A 144 10.99 -11.20 -7.81
N LEU A 145 11.03 -11.14 -6.47
CA LEU A 145 11.95 -11.95 -5.68
C LEU A 145 11.59 -13.44 -5.77
N VAL A 146 10.31 -13.78 -5.67
CA VAL A 146 9.82 -15.16 -5.88
C VAL A 146 10.13 -15.63 -7.30
N GLN A 147 9.90 -14.77 -8.31
CA GLN A 147 10.24 -15.09 -9.70
C GLN A 147 11.73 -15.40 -9.86
N GLN A 148 12.60 -14.62 -9.24
CA GLN A 148 14.05 -14.85 -9.25
C GLN A 148 14.40 -16.18 -8.57
N LYS A 149 13.94 -16.43 -7.34
CA LYS A 149 14.21 -17.67 -6.60
C LYS A 149 13.70 -18.91 -7.31
N LEU A 150 12.51 -18.80 -7.93
CA LEU A 150 11.93 -19.87 -8.72
C LEU A 150 12.75 -20.13 -9.99
N SER A 151 13.19 -19.09 -10.69
CA SER A 151 14.05 -19.22 -11.87
C SER A 151 15.40 -19.85 -11.54
N GLU A 152 16.01 -19.48 -10.42
CA GLU A 152 17.24 -20.10 -9.90
C GLU A 152 17.02 -21.59 -9.60
N SER A 153 15.95 -21.94 -8.92
CA SER A 153 15.62 -23.32 -8.60
C SER A 153 15.32 -24.18 -9.84
N LEU A 154 14.63 -23.59 -10.84
CA LEU A 154 14.37 -24.26 -12.11
C LEU A 154 15.65 -24.45 -12.92
N THR A 155 16.56 -23.48 -12.89
CA THR A 155 17.87 -23.57 -13.52
C THR A 155 18.73 -24.68 -12.87
N GLN A 156 18.71 -24.80 -11.56
CA GLN A 156 19.37 -25.88 -10.86
C GLN A 156 18.79 -27.28 -11.22
N LYS A 157 17.48 -27.36 -11.34
CA LYS A 157 16.79 -28.63 -11.60
C LYS A 157 16.88 -29.10 -13.05
N TYR A 158 16.72 -28.19 -14.00
CA TYR A 158 16.59 -28.52 -15.44
C TYR A 158 17.73 -28.01 -16.32
N GLY A 159 18.59 -27.15 -15.78
CA GLY A 159 19.62 -26.46 -16.56
C GLY A 159 19.17 -25.11 -17.08
N GLU A 160 20.11 -24.32 -17.53
CA GLU A 160 19.91 -22.96 -18.02
C GLU A 160 19.06 -22.93 -19.29
N GLY A 161 18.07 -22.03 -19.31
CA GLY A 161 17.23 -21.77 -20.49
C GLY A 161 16.25 -22.89 -20.84
N VAL A 162 15.98 -23.85 -19.96
CA VAL A 162 15.01 -24.93 -20.21
C VAL A 162 13.59 -24.48 -19.97
N VAL A 163 13.35 -23.87 -18.80
CA VAL A 163 12.04 -23.32 -18.40
C VAL A 163 12.24 -21.84 -18.07
N PHE A 164 11.45 -20.99 -18.69
CA PHE A 164 11.46 -19.56 -18.47
C PHE A 164 10.23 -19.16 -17.68
N VAL A 165 10.42 -18.50 -16.53
CA VAL A 165 9.33 -17.94 -15.72
C VAL A 165 9.05 -16.52 -16.19
N ASN A 166 7.89 -16.34 -16.81
CA ASN A 166 7.46 -15.04 -17.32
C ASN A 166 7.00 -14.12 -16.19
N LYS A 167 6.17 -14.67 -15.28
CA LYS A 167 5.57 -13.89 -14.20
C LYS A 167 5.15 -14.81 -13.05
N VAL A 168 5.25 -14.28 -11.84
CA VAL A 168 4.60 -14.83 -10.65
C VAL A 168 3.60 -13.81 -10.15
N VAL A 169 2.39 -14.24 -9.81
CA VAL A 169 1.33 -13.43 -9.22
C VAL A 169 0.89 -14.11 -7.94
N ILE A 170 0.86 -13.36 -6.85
CA ILE A 170 0.36 -13.81 -5.56
C ILE A 170 -0.92 -13.03 -5.27
N ASN A 171 -2.08 -13.70 -5.36
CA ASN A 171 -3.37 -13.01 -5.22
C ASN A 171 -3.69 -12.68 -3.77
N ASP A 172 -3.30 -13.55 -2.85
CA ASP A 172 -3.58 -13.38 -1.44
C ASP A 172 -2.33 -13.66 -0.59
N MET A 173 -2.02 -12.73 0.30
CA MET A 173 -0.90 -12.82 1.24
C MET A 173 -1.24 -12.02 2.50
N ASP A 174 -1.17 -12.70 3.64
CA ASP A 174 -1.50 -12.09 4.92
C ASP A 174 -0.69 -12.74 6.06
N PHE A 175 -0.79 -12.15 7.23
CA PHE A 175 -0.18 -12.64 8.46
C PHE A 175 -1.12 -13.59 9.20
N GLU A 176 -0.59 -14.27 10.20
CA GLU A 176 -1.39 -15.01 11.16
C GLU A 176 -2.36 -14.07 11.91
N GLU A 177 -3.55 -14.57 12.25
CA GLU A 177 -4.62 -13.77 12.85
C GLU A 177 -4.20 -13.09 14.16
N ASP A 178 -3.45 -13.78 15.02
CA ASP A 178 -2.94 -13.23 16.28
C ASP A 178 -1.96 -12.06 16.05
N TYR A 179 -1.13 -12.14 15.02
CA TYR A 179 -0.23 -11.06 14.65
C TYR A 179 -1.00 -9.84 14.11
N ASN A 180 -1.99 -10.08 13.25
CA ASN A 180 -2.86 -9.02 12.73
C ASN A 180 -3.61 -8.32 13.87
N ALA A 181 -4.12 -9.05 14.86
CA ALA A 181 -4.76 -8.49 16.03
C ALA A 181 -3.81 -7.62 16.86
N ALA A 182 -2.56 -8.07 17.05
CA ALA A 182 -1.55 -7.29 17.77
C ALA A 182 -1.17 -5.99 17.03
N ILE A 183 -1.03 -6.04 15.71
CA ILE A 183 -0.77 -4.87 14.86
C ILE A 183 -1.94 -3.87 14.96
N GLN A 184 -3.19 -4.34 14.89
CA GLN A 184 -4.37 -3.49 15.04
C GLN A 184 -4.39 -2.80 16.42
N GLN A 185 -4.14 -3.53 17.51
CA GLN A 185 -4.08 -2.95 18.84
C GLN A 185 -2.98 -1.89 18.97
N LYS A 186 -1.79 -2.16 18.41
CA LYS A 186 -0.70 -1.18 18.38
C LYS A 186 -1.08 0.07 17.58
N SER A 187 -1.72 -0.11 16.43
CA SER A 187 -2.19 1.01 15.60
C SER A 187 -3.22 1.87 16.32
N ILE A 188 -4.21 1.24 17.00
CA ILE A 188 -5.22 1.93 17.80
C ILE A 188 -4.57 2.70 18.96
N ALA A 189 -3.63 2.08 19.66
CA ALA A 189 -2.90 2.72 20.75
C ALA A 189 -2.10 3.94 20.26
N GLN A 190 -1.43 3.82 19.12
CA GLN A 190 -0.70 4.93 18.51
C GLN A 190 -1.62 6.08 18.10
N GLN A 191 -2.75 5.78 17.44
CA GLN A 191 -3.75 6.79 17.05
C GLN A 191 -4.33 7.51 18.27
N ASN A 192 -4.60 6.78 19.37
CA ASN A 192 -5.08 7.35 20.61
C ASN A 192 -4.04 8.28 21.25
N ALA A 193 -2.77 7.88 21.27
CA ALA A 193 -1.67 8.71 21.76
C ALA A 193 -1.50 9.98 20.94
N ASP A 194 -1.59 9.89 19.61
CA ASP A 194 -1.47 11.04 18.73
C ASP A 194 -2.68 11.99 18.86
N ARG A 195 -3.90 11.45 19.00
CA ARG A 195 -5.09 12.24 19.30
C ARG A 195 -4.93 12.99 20.62
N GLN A 196 -4.47 12.33 21.67
CA GLN A 196 -4.26 12.95 22.97
C GLN A 196 -3.20 14.07 22.94
N LYS A 197 -2.12 13.89 22.16
CA LYS A 197 -1.15 14.96 21.92
C LYS A 197 -1.78 16.19 21.26
N ILE A 198 -2.62 15.97 20.25
CA ILE A 198 -3.32 17.05 19.54
C ILE A 198 -4.31 17.76 20.48
N GLU A 199 -5.09 17.01 21.26
CA GLU A 199 -6.03 17.55 22.25
C GLU A 199 -5.30 18.37 23.33
N ASN A 200 -4.19 17.87 23.86
CA ASN A 200 -3.37 18.60 24.84
C ASN A 200 -2.77 19.87 24.23
N ALA A 201 -2.25 19.81 23.01
CA ALA A 201 -1.73 20.99 22.31
C ALA A 201 -2.82 22.04 22.06
N ALA A 202 -4.01 21.62 21.68
CA ALA A 202 -5.16 22.51 21.50
C ALA A 202 -5.62 23.14 22.82
N ALA A 203 -5.64 22.37 23.93
CA ALA A 203 -5.97 22.88 25.24
C ALA A 203 -4.96 23.93 25.73
N ILE A 204 -3.67 23.70 25.54
CA ILE A 204 -2.61 24.67 25.88
C ILE A 204 -2.76 25.94 25.04
N ALA A 205 -2.94 25.80 23.71
CA ALA A 205 -3.11 26.95 22.83
C ALA A 205 -4.36 27.76 23.18
N LYS A 206 -5.45 27.09 23.57
CA LYS A 206 -6.66 27.76 24.05
C LYS A 206 -6.41 28.52 25.37
N ALA A 207 -5.75 27.88 26.34
CA ALA A 207 -5.42 28.53 27.62
C ALA A 207 -4.51 29.76 27.43
N GLU A 208 -3.55 29.70 26.52
CA GLU A 208 -2.70 30.83 26.15
C GLU A 208 -3.49 31.97 25.48
N ALA A 209 -4.41 31.62 24.58
CA ALA A 209 -5.30 32.60 23.94
C ALA A 209 -6.22 33.26 24.97
N ASP A 210 -6.85 32.50 25.83
CA ASP A 210 -7.72 33.02 26.91
C ASP A 210 -6.95 33.94 27.87
N LYS A 211 -5.73 33.56 28.26
CA LYS A 211 -4.83 34.41 29.04
C LYS A 211 -4.51 35.73 28.31
N LYS A 212 -4.19 35.68 27.03
CA LYS A 212 -3.90 36.86 26.25
C LYS A 212 -5.11 37.80 26.13
N VAL A 213 -6.29 37.22 25.93
CA VAL A 213 -7.55 37.98 25.89
C VAL A 213 -7.81 38.66 27.25
N ALA A 214 -7.62 37.90 28.36
CA ALA A 214 -7.79 38.45 29.72
C ALA A 214 -6.83 39.64 30.02
N ILE A 215 -5.56 39.50 29.63
CA ILE A 215 -4.56 40.55 29.77
C ILE A 215 -4.96 41.80 28.94
N THR A 216 -5.31 41.60 27.66
CA THR A 216 -5.71 42.68 26.79
C THR A 216 -6.96 43.42 27.28
N ASN A 217 -7.94 42.69 27.81
CA ASN A 217 -9.14 43.26 28.39
C ASN A 217 -8.82 44.08 29.67
N ALA A 218 -7.93 43.57 30.54
CA ALA A 218 -7.50 44.28 31.74
C ALA A 218 -6.72 45.55 31.39
N GLU A 219 -5.84 45.52 30.40
CA GLU A 219 -5.10 46.68 29.90
C GLU A 219 -6.04 47.73 29.31
N ALA A 220 -7.03 47.31 28.51
CA ALA A 220 -8.04 48.20 27.91
C ALA A 220 -8.89 48.87 29.00
N GLU A 221 -9.30 48.16 30.06
CA GLU A 221 -10.08 48.74 31.17
C GLU A 221 -9.22 49.68 32.02
N ALA A 222 -7.94 49.37 32.24
CA ALA A 222 -7.00 50.28 32.91
C ALA A 222 -6.77 51.57 32.09
N GLN A 223 -6.58 51.48 30.78
CA GLN A 223 -6.47 52.65 29.90
C GLN A 223 -7.73 53.49 29.89
N LYS A 224 -8.91 52.84 29.80
CA LYS A 224 -10.20 53.52 29.85
C LYS A 224 -10.39 54.28 31.16
N THR A 225 -9.98 53.68 32.31
CA THR A 225 -10.03 54.33 33.62
C THR A 225 -9.06 55.50 33.70
N ALA A 226 -7.83 55.36 33.19
CA ALA A 226 -6.85 56.45 33.15
C ALA A 226 -7.33 57.61 32.28
N ILE A 227 -7.86 57.36 31.07
CA ILE A 227 -8.40 58.38 30.17
C ILE A 227 -9.57 59.10 30.86
N LYS A 228 -10.49 58.41 31.52
CA LYS A 228 -11.59 59.02 32.25
C LYS A 228 -11.10 59.92 33.39
N ALA A 229 -10.11 59.44 34.16
CA ALA A 229 -9.53 60.22 35.26
C ALA A 229 -8.82 61.48 34.77
N GLU A 230 -8.09 61.38 33.66
CA GLU A 230 -7.41 62.52 33.03
C GLU A 230 -8.42 63.54 32.49
N ALA A 231 -9.44 63.07 31.76
CA ALA A 231 -10.51 63.93 31.24
C ALA A 231 -11.27 64.62 32.38
N GLN A 232 -11.53 63.91 33.51
CA GLN A 232 -12.18 64.48 34.68
C GLN A 232 -11.27 65.51 35.36
N ALA A 233 -9.97 65.25 35.48
CA ALA A 233 -9.01 66.20 36.05
C ALA A 233 -8.90 67.45 35.20
N GLU A 234 -8.86 67.34 33.86
CA GLU A 234 -8.83 68.46 32.93
C GLU A 234 -10.13 69.28 32.98
N ALA A 235 -11.28 68.56 33.06
CA ALA A 235 -12.57 69.27 33.23
C ALA A 235 -12.63 69.99 34.59
N ASN A 236 -12.19 69.41 35.64
CA ASN A 236 -12.14 70.06 36.97
C ASN A 236 -11.19 71.23 36.99
N LYS A 237 -10.03 71.17 36.30
CA LYS A 237 -9.10 72.29 36.13
C LYS A 237 -9.73 73.43 35.38
N LYS A 238 -10.39 73.16 34.27
CA LYS A 238 -11.11 74.16 33.48
C LYS A 238 -12.24 74.81 34.28
N ILE A 239 -12.97 74.02 35.08
CA ILE A 239 -14.00 74.58 35.99
C ILE A 239 -13.35 75.41 37.02
N ALA A 240 -12.25 75.05 37.67
CA ALA A 240 -11.55 75.82 38.69
C ALA A 240 -11.00 77.15 38.11
N GLU A 241 -10.45 77.13 36.88
CA GLU A 241 -9.95 78.32 36.19
C GLU A 241 -11.07 79.30 35.80
N SER A 242 -12.27 78.77 35.55
CA SER A 242 -13.44 79.57 35.17
C SER A 242 -14.25 80.13 36.34
N LEU A 243 -13.99 79.56 37.57
CA LEU A 243 -14.73 80.02 38.77
C LEU A 243 -14.16 81.32 39.33
N SER A 244 -14.78 82.42 38.99
CA SER A 244 -14.63 83.67 39.73
C SER A 244 -15.45 83.61 41.02
N VAL A 245 -15.00 84.30 42.05
CA VAL A 245 -15.71 84.38 43.35
C VAL A 245 -17.19 84.81 43.13
N THR A 246 -17.47 85.62 42.20
CA THR A 246 -18.82 86.08 41.81
C THR A 246 -19.67 84.99 41.21
N LEU A 247 -19.07 84.12 40.41
CA LEU A 247 -19.78 82.98 39.78
C LEU A 247 -20.12 81.88 40.80
N ILE A 248 -19.26 81.70 41.81
CA ILE A 248 -19.52 80.75 42.92
C ILE A 248 -20.70 81.22 43.78
N GLU A 249 -20.73 82.50 44.07
CA GLU A 249 -21.86 83.13 44.77
C GLU A 249 -23.17 83.06 43.98
N TYR A 250 -23.11 83.31 42.65
CA TYR A 250 -24.30 83.17 41.79
C TYR A 250 -24.83 81.73 41.75
N GLN A 251 -23.95 80.74 41.61
CA GLN A 251 -24.38 79.31 41.66
C GLN A 251 -24.90 78.84 43.02
N LYS A 252 -24.35 79.37 44.14
CA LYS A 252 -24.92 79.14 45.45
C LYS A 252 -26.32 79.70 45.58
N ILE A 253 -26.56 80.92 45.01
CA ILE A 253 -27.89 81.52 45.02
C ILE A 253 -28.84 80.69 44.14
N GLN A 254 -28.43 80.23 42.97
CA GLN A 254 -29.23 79.47 42.04
C GLN A 254 -29.65 78.07 42.56
N LYS A 255 -28.81 77.42 43.42
CA LYS A 255 -29.09 76.18 44.07
C LYS A 255 -29.67 76.30 45.46
N TRP A 256 -29.91 77.51 45.89
CA TRP A 256 -30.50 77.80 47.18
C TRP A 256 -32.01 77.43 47.15
N ASP A 257 -32.46 76.62 48.06
CA ASP A 257 -33.84 76.16 48.25
C ASP A 257 -34.73 77.21 48.97
N GLY A 258 -34.22 78.44 49.18
CA GLY A 258 -34.96 79.47 49.85
C GLY A 258 -35.07 79.38 51.32
N LYS A 259 -34.46 78.48 51.97
CA LYS A 259 -34.45 78.32 53.41
C LYS A 259 -33.18 78.85 54.03
N LEU A 260 -33.35 79.70 55.07
CA LEU A 260 -32.21 80.19 55.83
C LEU A 260 -31.57 79.04 56.59
N PRO A 261 -30.21 78.96 56.59
CA PRO A 261 -29.53 77.95 57.38
C PRO A 261 -29.78 78.23 58.85
N THR A 262 -30.13 77.14 59.63
CA THR A 262 -30.55 77.21 61.01
C THR A 262 -29.37 77.54 61.93
N VAL A 263 -28.16 77.59 61.45
CA VAL A 263 -26.95 77.96 62.23
C VAL A 263 -26.03 78.81 61.32
N THR A 264 -25.85 80.12 61.71
CA THR A 264 -24.87 81.04 61.17
C THR A 264 -23.76 81.27 62.24
N GLY A 265 -22.64 80.63 62.08
CA GLY A 265 -21.45 80.82 62.91
C GLY A 265 -20.18 80.49 62.11
N SER A 266 -19.13 81.26 62.38
CA SER A 266 -17.86 81.20 61.59
C SER A 266 -17.05 79.91 61.87
N SER A 267 -17.61 78.90 62.50
CA SER A 267 -16.94 77.62 62.84
C SER A 267 -17.84 76.38 62.75
N ALA A 268 -18.79 76.37 61.76
CA ALA A 268 -19.52 75.17 61.47
C ALA A 268 -18.65 74.23 60.60
N LEU A 269 -18.00 73.28 61.26
CA LEU A 269 -17.41 72.11 60.61
C LEU A 269 -18.57 71.25 60.05
N VAL A 270 -18.74 71.27 58.78
CA VAL A 270 -19.63 70.33 58.10
C VAL A 270 -18.98 68.94 58.14
N GLY A 271 -19.44 68.10 59.06
CA GLY A 271 -19.10 66.66 59.10
C GLY A 271 -19.72 66.02 57.88
N ILE A 272 -18.90 65.51 56.92
CA ILE A 272 -19.35 64.62 55.87
C ILE A 272 -19.38 63.23 56.47
N ASP A 273 -20.56 62.74 56.86
CA ASP A 273 -20.74 61.34 57.20
C ASP A 273 -20.54 60.55 55.89
N ALA A 274 -19.44 59.80 55.81
CA ALA A 274 -19.24 58.76 54.82
C ALA A 274 -20.12 57.60 55.28
N ALA A 275 -21.34 57.52 54.69
CA ALA A 275 -22.13 56.29 54.78
C ALA A 275 -21.57 55.23 53.86
N GLU A 276 -21.46 53.99 54.37
CA GLU A 276 -20.96 52.75 53.87
C GLU A 276 -21.26 52.43 52.39
#